data_e11601297734d586bd5e5cd4224f5fc0
#
_entry.id   e11601297734d586bd5e5cd4224f5fc0
#
_cell.length_a   1.000
_cell.length_b   1.000
_cell.length_c   1.000
_cell.angle_alpha   90.00
_cell.angle_beta   90.00
_cell.angle_gamma   90.00
#
_symmetry.space_group_name_H-M   'P 1'
#
loop_
_entity.id
_entity.type
_entity.pdbx_description
1 polymer ?
#
loop_
_entity_poly.entity_id
_entity_poly.type
_entity_poly.pdbx_seq_one_letter_code
_entity_poly.pdbx_strand_id
1 'polypeptide(L)'
;IFLTDEKDVLTGANFQGSPVALPMEMVGTGLSMVAVLSERRMNRLTNPALSVGLPPFLAEKPGLHSGMMLSQYTADALIAETRILSHPAANQSIPAAADQEDFVSMGLTTSQKTRKILDNCYGVLAIEMMAAAQALDMRKKRMGKGTSIAHRIIRESIDYLDQDRPLYKDHNKMVEILKSERIIKEIEHELKINL
;
A
#
# COMPACT_ATOMS: atom_id res chain seq x y z
N ILE A 1 4.42 -41.67 -1.32
CA ILE A 1 4.08 -42.06 -2.70
C ILE A 1 4.27 -43.56 -2.80
N PHE A 2 3.24 -44.26 -3.19
CA PHE A 2 3.30 -45.73 -3.42
C PHE A 2 3.61 -46.02 -4.88
N LEU A 3 4.71 -46.69 -5.14
CA LEU A 3 5.10 -47.14 -6.46
C LEU A 3 4.70 -48.63 -6.59
N THR A 4 3.47 -48.87 -7.03
CA THR A 4 2.86 -50.20 -7.05
C THR A 4 3.62 -51.19 -7.93
N ASP A 5 4.13 -50.75 -9.05
CA ASP A 5 4.85 -51.59 -10.03
C ASP A 5 6.25 -51.96 -9.52
N GLU A 6 6.88 -51.06 -8.75
CA GLU A 6 8.21 -51.28 -8.17
C GLU A 6 8.13 -51.89 -6.76
N LYS A 7 6.92 -52.04 -6.21
CA LYS A 7 6.65 -52.48 -4.83
C LYS A 7 7.44 -51.70 -3.79
N ASP A 8 7.54 -50.39 -4.00
CA ASP A 8 8.31 -49.50 -3.16
C ASP A 8 7.44 -48.34 -2.62
N VAL A 9 7.90 -47.71 -1.58
CA VAL A 9 7.25 -46.55 -0.95
C VAL A 9 8.26 -45.43 -0.78
N LEU A 10 8.03 -44.34 -1.48
CA LEU A 10 8.83 -43.13 -1.32
C LEU A 10 8.20 -42.23 -0.28
N THR A 11 8.96 -41.88 0.74
CA THR A 11 8.59 -40.77 1.66
C THR A 11 8.85 -39.45 0.95
N GLY A 12 7.89 -38.51 1.02
CA GLY A 12 8.00 -37.21 0.37
C GLY A 12 7.84 -36.11 1.37
N ALA A 13 8.66 -35.04 1.26
CA ALA A 13 8.58 -33.82 2.07
C ALA A 13 7.75 -32.70 1.39
N ASN A 14 6.92 -33.04 0.42
CA ASN A 14 6.16 -32.06 -0.37
C ASN A 14 4.96 -31.47 0.39
N PHE A 15 4.58 -32.04 1.52
CA PHE A 15 3.48 -31.59 2.35
C PHE A 15 3.93 -30.49 3.32
N GLN A 16 4.53 -29.43 2.78
CA GLN A 16 5.12 -28.34 3.57
C GLN A 16 4.87 -26.96 2.91
N GLY A 17 4.29 -26.03 3.68
CA GLY A 17 3.95 -24.69 3.21
C GLY A 17 5.06 -23.63 3.35
N SER A 18 6.22 -23.96 3.92
CA SER A 18 7.31 -23.01 4.15
C SER A 18 7.84 -22.32 2.89
N PRO A 19 7.90 -22.99 1.71
CA PRO A 19 8.27 -22.32 0.46
C PRO A 19 7.35 -21.17 0.05
N VAL A 20 6.13 -21.12 0.57
CA VAL A 20 5.18 -20.01 0.39
C VAL A 20 5.24 -19.04 1.56
N ALA A 21 5.28 -19.55 2.81
CA ALA A 21 5.26 -18.73 4.01
C ALA A 21 6.42 -17.74 4.07
N LEU A 22 7.64 -18.20 3.85
CA LEU A 22 8.83 -17.34 3.92
C LEU A 22 8.86 -16.22 2.87
N PRO A 23 8.62 -16.47 1.57
CA PRO A 23 8.51 -15.39 0.60
C PRO A 23 7.39 -14.40 0.91
N MET A 24 6.25 -14.86 1.41
CA MET A 24 5.14 -13.97 1.80
C MET A 24 5.52 -13.06 2.97
N GLU A 25 6.32 -13.51 3.94
CA GLU A 25 6.90 -12.64 4.97
C GLU A 25 7.81 -11.58 4.38
N MET A 26 8.66 -11.95 3.43
CA MET A 26 9.55 -11.00 2.75
C MET A 26 8.76 -9.95 1.99
N VAL A 27 7.71 -10.34 1.27
CA VAL A 27 6.80 -9.41 0.58
C VAL A 27 6.14 -8.46 1.58
N GLY A 28 5.61 -8.95 2.69
CA GLY A 28 4.99 -8.12 3.73
C GLY A 28 5.96 -7.09 4.31
N THR A 29 7.20 -7.51 4.59
CA THR A 29 8.26 -6.61 5.07
C THR A 29 8.60 -5.54 4.03
N GLY A 30 8.78 -5.91 2.77
CA GLY A 30 9.06 -4.98 1.69
C GLY A 30 7.94 -3.95 1.50
N LEU A 31 6.69 -4.38 1.49
CA LEU A 31 5.52 -3.50 1.42
C LEU A 31 5.46 -2.51 2.59
N SER A 32 5.84 -2.93 3.79
CA SER A 32 5.90 -2.04 4.96
C SER A 32 6.88 -0.90 4.76
N MET A 33 8.04 -1.17 4.16
CA MET A 33 9.03 -0.13 3.84
C MET A 33 8.49 0.85 2.80
N VAL A 34 7.81 0.34 1.76
CA VAL A 34 7.17 1.18 0.73
C VAL A 34 6.10 2.08 1.34
N ALA A 35 5.26 1.56 2.22
CA ALA A 35 4.23 2.34 2.91
C ALA A 35 4.82 3.48 3.74
N VAL A 36 5.88 3.22 4.50
CA VAL A 36 6.58 4.25 5.28
C VAL A 36 7.17 5.33 4.36
N LEU A 37 7.79 4.94 3.25
CA LEU A 37 8.33 5.90 2.28
C LEU A 37 7.24 6.79 1.70
N SER A 38 6.09 6.21 1.35
CA SER A 38 4.92 6.93 0.80
C SER A 38 4.41 7.97 1.80
N GLU A 39 4.20 7.60 3.06
CA GLU A 39 3.78 8.54 4.11
C GLU A 39 4.83 9.65 4.33
N ARG A 40 6.11 9.33 4.37
CA ARG A 40 7.15 10.36 4.51
C ARG A 40 7.18 11.36 3.35
N ARG A 41 6.82 10.97 2.14
CA ARG A 41 6.63 11.91 1.01
C ARG A 41 5.40 12.78 1.23
N MET A 42 4.28 12.21 1.69
CA MET A 42 3.11 12.99 2.08
C MET A 42 3.43 14.01 3.18
N ASN A 43 4.14 13.59 4.23
CA ASN A 43 4.57 14.49 5.31
C ASN A 43 5.36 15.69 4.78
N ARG A 44 6.21 15.50 3.76
CA ARG A 44 6.94 16.62 3.14
C ARG A 44 6.04 17.61 2.42
N LEU A 45 4.89 17.18 1.91
CA LEU A 45 3.92 18.06 1.25
C LEU A 45 3.09 18.85 2.28
N THR A 46 2.72 18.21 3.40
CA THR A 46 1.85 18.80 4.42
C THR A 46 2.58 19.66 5.45
N ASN A 47 3.90 19.47 5.60
CA ASN A 47 4.72 20.20 6.55
C ASN A 47 5.32 21.48 5.89
N PRO A 48 4.94 22.69 6.31
CA PRO A 48 5.39 23.93 5.65
C PRO A 48 6.91 24.15 5.75
N ALA A 49 7.59 23.57 6.75
CA ALA A 49 9.04 23.63 6.85
C ALA A 49 9.77 22.79 5.78
N LEU A 50 9.09 21.85 5.17
CA LEU A 50 9.66 20.89 4.19
C LEU A 50 9.08 21.05 2.79
N SER A 51 7.90 21.66 2.65
CA SER A 51 7.11 21.69 1.42
C SER A 51 7.52 22.79 0.42
N VAL A 52 8.48 23.63 0.77
CA VAL A 52 8.98 24.72 -0.10
C VAL A 52 7.83 25.59 -0.64
N GLY A 53 7.12 26.27 0.27
CA GLY A 53 6.10 27.28 -0.06
C GLY A 53 4.68 26.76 -0.27
N LEU A 54 4.40 25.49 0.00
CA LEU A 54 3.01 25.04 0.13
C LEU A 54 2.46 25.39 1.52
N PRO A 55 1.15 25.67 1.63
CA PRO A 55 0.55 25.97 2.92
C PRO A 55 0.53 24.74 3.83
N PRO A 56 0.49 24.94 5.17
CA PRO A 56 0.33 23.83 6.12
C PRO A 56 -0.84 22.93 5.74
N PHE A 57 -0.62 21.61 5.77
CA PHE A 57 -1.62 20.57 5.49
C PHE A 57 -2.30 20.69 4.11
N LEU A 58 -1.74 21.43 3.19
CA LEU A 58 -2.32 21.73 1.87
C LEU A 58 -3.72 22.35 1.99
N ALA A 59 -3.92 23.20 3.00
CA ALA A 59 -5.18 23.89 3.24
C ALA A 59 -5.17 25.28 2.57
N GLU A 60 -6.28 25.66 1.89
CA GLU A 60 -6.42 26.98 1.27
C GLU A 60 -6.39 28.14 2.30
N LYS A 61 -6.94 27.89 3.47
CA LYS A 61 -6.98 28.85 4.58
C LYS A 61 -6.49 28.19 5.86
N PRO A 62 -5.17 28.01 6.04
CA PRO A 62 -4.63 27.38 7.23
C PRO A 62 -5.11 28.10 8.51
N GLY A 63 -5.51 27.32 9.52
CA GLY A 63 -6.10 27.81 10.75
C GLY A 63 -7.63 27.90 10.74
N LEU A 64 -8.26 28.11 9.56
CA LEU A 64 -9.69 27.92 9.38
C LEU A 64 -10.01 26.51 8.90
N HIS A 65 -9.21 25.98 7.98
CA HIS A 65 -9.33 24.63 7.44
C HIS A 65 -8.16 23.74 7.89
N SER A 66 -8.47 22.47 8.09
CA SER A 66 -7.50 21.42 8.44
C SER A 66 -6.83 20.78 7.23
N GLY A 67 -7.47 20.86 6.06
CA GLY A 67 -6.97 20.30 4.81
C GLY A 67 -6.69 18.79 4.90
N MET A 68 -5.48 18.39 4.53
CA MET A 68 -5.05 16.97 4.54
C MET A 68 -4.50 16.50 5.90
N MET A 69 -4.61 17.26 6.98
CA MET A 69 -4.04 16.92 8.28
C MET A 69 -4.55 15.55 8.78
N LEU A 70 -5.86 15.33 8.81
CA LEU A 70 -6.44 14.07 9.29
C LEU A 70 -6.16 12.88 8.35
N SER A 71 -5.92 13.14 7.06
CA SER A 71 -5.49 12.10 6.13
C SER A 71 -4.10 11.56 6.50
N GLN A 72 -3.21 12.41 7.00
CA GLN A 72 -1.91 11.96 7.51
C GLN A 72 -2.07 11.06 8.73
N TYR A 73 -2.91 11.41 9.70
CA TYR A 73 -3.20 10.53 10.84
C TYR A 73 -3.76 9.17 10.40
N THR A 74 -4.58 9.14 9.35
CA THR A 74 -5.06 7.89 8.77
C THR A 74 -3.91 7.07 8.20
N ALA A 75 -3.00 7.68 7.43
CA ALA A 75 -1.83 7.01 6.89
C ALA A 75 -0.92 6.48 8.01
N ASP A 76 -0.70 7.27 9.07
CA ASP A 76 0.10 6.87 10.24
C ASP A 76 -0.51 5.66 10.96
N ALA A 77 -1.84 5.63 11.13
CA ALA A 77 -2.55 4.50 11.73
C ALA A 77 -2.40 3.22 10.90
N LEU A 78 -2.52 3.32 9.56
CA LEU A 78 -2.30 2.19 8.65
C LEU A 78 -0.85 1.68 8.71
N ILE A 79 0.13 2.57 8.86
CA ILE A 79 1.54 2.19 9.03
C ILE A 79 1.76 1.51 10.37
N ALA A 80 1.17 2.02 11.46
CA ALA A 80 1.27 1.40 12.77
C ALA A 80 0.73 -0.05 12.73
N GLU A 81 -0.46 -0.25 12.15
CA GLU A 81 -1.03 -1.59 11.93
C GLU A 81 -0.10 -2.45 11.06
N THR A 82 0.41 -1.91 9.97
CA THR A 82 1.32 -2.61 9.05
C THR A 82 2.59 -3.09 9.77
N ARG A 83 3.17 -2.27 10.64
CA ARG A 83 4.34 -2.65 11.46
C ARG A 83 4.03 -3.80 12.41
N ILE A 84 2.86 -3.80 13.04
CA ILE A 84 2.42 -4.91 13.90
C ILE A 84 2.26 -6.19 13.07
N LEU A 85 1.61 -6.10 11.92
CA LEU A 85 1.42 -7.22 11.00
C LEU A 85 2.72 -7.73 10.37
N SER A 86 3.77 -6.92 10.31
CA SER A 86 5.08 -7.31 9.79
C SER A 86 5.86 -8.22 10.74
N HIS A 87 5.36 -8.44 11.97
CA HIS A 87 5.98 -9.41 12.87
C HIS A 87 5.89 -10.82 12.27
N PRO A 88 6.99 -11.60 12.21
CA PRO A 88 6.99 -12.88 11.51
C PRO A 88 6.00 -13.88 12.10
N ALA A 89 5.21 -14.53 11.23
CA ALA A 89 4.36 -15.67 11.58
C ALA A 89 4.95 -17.00 11.08
N ALA A 90 5.76 -16.98 10.03
CA ALA A 90 6.36 -18.18 9.45
C ALA A 90 7.33 -18.91 10.40
N ASN A 91 7.83 -18.24 11.44
CA ASN A 91 8.69 -18.82 12.47
C ASN A 91 7.93 -19.23 13.75
N GLN A 92 6.59 -19.19 13.72
CA GLN A 92 5.74 -19.49 14.90
C GLN A 92 5.16 -20.92 14.80
N SER A 93 5.97 -21.89 14.40
CA SER A 93 5.54 -23.28 14.34
C SER A 93 5.09 -23.78 15.72
N ILE A 94 3.92 -24.40 15.76
CA ILE A 94 3.35 -25.04 16.95
C ILE A 94 2.95 -26.45 16.57
N PRO A 95 3.58 -27.51 17.14
CA PRO A 95 3.25 -28.89 16.84
C PRO A 95 1.76 -29.18 17.06
N ALA A 96 1.19 -30.02 16.23
CA ALA A 96 -0.21 -30.40 16.25
C ALA A 96 -0.40 -31.88 15.91
N ALA A 97 -1.63 -32.39 15.99
CA ALA A 97 -1.99 -33.78 15.67
C ALA A 97 -1.13 -34.83 16.41
N ALA A 98 -0.96 -34.66 17.72
CA ALA A 98 -0.11 -35.49 18.56
C ALA A 98 1.35 -35.56 18.02
N ASP A 99 1.88 -34.40 17.65
CA ASP A 99 3.22 -34.16 17.13
C ASP A 99 3.52 -34.83 15.78
N GLN A 100 2.49 -35.28 15.06
CA GLN A 100 2.65 -35.71 13.65
C GLN A 100 2.99 -34.52 12.75
N GLU A 101 2.43 -33.36 13.06
CA GLU A 101 2.73 -32.05 12.46
C GLU A 101 3.74 -31.34 13.38
N ASP A 102 4.98 -31.78 13.38
CA ASP A 102 6.03 -31.28 14.28
C ASP A 102 6.64 -29.95 13.81
N PHE A 103 6.52 -29.66 12.53
CA PHE A 103 6.86 -28.38 11.93
C PHE A 103 5.71 -27.85 11.06
N VAL A 104 4.98 -26.88 11.59
CA VAL A 104 3.86 -26.22 10.91
C VAL A 104 4.33 -24.90 10.29
N SER A 105 4.09 -24.72 9.00
CA SER A 105 4.61 -23.56 8.22
C SER A 105 3.94 -22.23 8.52
N MET A 106 2.77 -22.23 9.13
CA MET A 106 1.93 -21.03 9.36
C MET A 106 1.61 -20.24 8.07
N GLY A 107 1.60 -20.92 6.91
CA GLY A 107 1.48 -20.30 5.60
C GLY A 107 0.18 -19.51 5.40
N LEU A 108 -0.96 -20.01 5.92
CA LEU A 108 -2.23 -19.29 5.85
C LEU A 108 -2.19 -17.99 6.64
N THR A 109 -1.72 -18.02 7.88
CA THR A 109 -1.58 -16.84 8.73
C THR A 109 -0.68 -15.80 8.07
N THR A 110 0.47 -16.24 7.54
CA THR A 110 1.41 -15.38 6.83
C THR A 110 0.77 -14.72 5.60
N SER A 111 0.05 -15.49 4.79
CA SER A 111 -0.59 -14.98 3.58
C SER A 111 -1.71 -13.98 3.90
N GLN A 112 -2.52 -14.24 4.91
CA GLN A 112 -3.61 -13.35 5.34
C GLN A 112 -3.08 -12.02 5.85
N LYS A 113 -2.06 -12.02 6.72
CA LYS A 113 -1.47 -10.78 7.22
C LYS A 113 -0.77 -9.99 6.11
N THR A 114 -0.08 -10.66 5.17
CA THR A 114 0.55 -9.98 4.03
C THR A 114 -0.49 -9.35 3.12
N ARG A 115 -1.62 -10.01 2.90
CA ARG A 115 -2.75 -9.40 2.19
C ARG A 115 -3.24 -8.13 2.87
N LYS A 116 -3.36 -8.15 4.21
CA LYS A 116 -3.78 -6.95 4.96
C LYS A 116 -2.74 -5.83 4.87
N ILE A 117 -1.45 -6.16 4.92
CA ILE A 117 -0.36 -5.21 4.69
C ILE A 117 -0.49 -4.56 3.31
N LEU A 118 -0.76 -5.34 2.27
CA LEU A 118 -0.96 -4.82 0.91
C LEU A 118 -2.15 -3.86 0.85
N ASP A 119 -3.27 -4.19 1.47
CA ASP A 119 -4.43 -3.30 1.50
C ASP A 119 -4.12 -1.99 2.24
N ASN A 120 -3.37 -2.03 3.33
CA ASN A 120 -2.90 -0.84 4.04
C ASN A 120 -1.96 0.00 3.18
N CYS A 121 -1.06 -0.63 2.41
CA CYS A 121 -0.18 0.07 1.47
C CYS A 121 -0.97 0.82 0.41
N TYR A 122 -2.02 0.22 -0.16
CA TYR A 122 -2.92 0.93 -1.08
C TYR A 122 -3.57 2.14 -0.42
N GLY A 123 -3.98 2.02 0.84
CA GLY A 123 -4.55 3.14 1.61
C GLY A 123 -3.56 4.29 1.77
N VAL A 124 -2.33 4.00 2.20
CA VAL A 124 -1.28 5.02 2.38
C VAL A 124 -0.91 5.67 1.05
N LEU A 125 -0.72 4.89 -0.01
CA LEU A 125 -0.39 5.39 -1.34
C LEU A 125 -1.52 6.24 -1.93
N ALA A 126 -2.79 5.86 -1.70
CA ALA A 126 -3.95 6.65 -2.11
C ALA A 126 -3.93 8.05 -1.47
N ILE A 127 -3.63 8.12 -0.19
CA ILE A 127 -3.54 9.39 0.55
C ILE A 127 -2.38 10.25 0.00
N GLU A 128 -1.22 9.66 -0.27
CA GLU A 128 -0.09 10.37 -0.89
C GLU A 128 -0.46 10.91 -2.27
N MET A 129 -1.10 10.10 -3.13
CA MET A 129 -1.49 10.52 -4.47
C MET A 129 -2.49 11.68 -4.44
N MET A 130 -3.45 11.67 -3.53
CA MET A 130 -4.38 12.79 -3.31
C MET A 130 -3.65 14.05 -2.85
N ALA A 131 -2.74 13.92 -1.90
CA ALA A 131 -1.93 15.04 -1.42
C ALA A 131 -1.02 15.60 -2.53
N ALA A 132 -0.44 14.75 -3.36
CA ALA A 132 0.37 15.16 -4.49
C ALA A 132 -0.45 15.92 -5.54
N ALA A 133 -1.66 15.45 -5.87
CA ALA A 133 -2.57 16.16 -6.77
C ALA A 133 -2.96 17.54 -6.22
N GLN A 134 -3.29 17.62 -4.94
CA GLN A 134 -3.60 18.89 -4.25
C GLN A 134 -2.41 19.86 -4.28
N ALA A 135 -1.21 19.37 -4.01
CA ALA A 135 0.01 20.17 -4.04
C ALA A 135 0.33 20.70 -5.45
N LEU A 136 0.08 19.91 -6.49
CA LEU A 136 0.29 20.30 -7.88
C LEU A 136 -0.65 21.45 -8.29
N ASP A 137 -1.93 21.39 -7.89
CA ASP A 137 -2.88 22.47 -8.15
C ASP A 137 -2.45 23.77 -7.46
N MET A 138 -2.02 23.69 -6.21
CA MET A 138 -1.54 24.87 -5.46
C MET A 138 -0.28 25.47 -6.06
N ARG A 139 0.64 24.65 -6.58
CA ARG A 139 1.89 25.11 -7.19
C ARG A 139 1.71 25.80 -8.53
N LYS A 140 0.67 25.46 -9.29
CA LYS A 140 0.38 26.02 -10.64
C LYS A 140 1.60 25.97 -11.58
N LYS A 141 2.43 24.93 -11.46
CA LYS A 141 3.62 24.75 -12.29
C LYS A 141 3.35 23.74 -13.40
N ARG A 142 4.14 23.83 -14.49
CA ARG A 142 4.06 22.86 -15.58
C ARG A 142 4.41 21.47 -15.08
N MET A 143 3.52 20.51 -15.32
CA MET A 143 3.72 19.10 -15.02
C MET A 143 4.43 18.37 -16.17
N GLY A 144 5.16 17.30 -15.85
CA GLY A 144 5.63 16.34 -16.83
C GLY A 144 4.46 15.60 -17.47
N LYS A 145 4.68 14.97 -18.64
CA LYS A 145 3.62 14.28 -19.40
C LYS A 145 2.89 13.23 -18.57
N GLY A 146 3.61 12.26 -17.99
CA GLY A 146 3.00 11.21 -17.16
C GLY A 146 2.32 11.76 -15.89
N THR A 147 2.93 12.74 -15.24
CA THR A 147 2.32 13.42 -14.08
C THR A 147 1.02 14.12 -14.44
N SER A 148 0.95 14.75 -15.62
CA SER A 148 -0.26 15.41 -16.12
C SER A 148 -1.40 14.42 -16.37
N ILE A 149 -1.09 13.24 -16.91
CA ILE A 149 -2.07 12.15 -17.13
C ILE A 149 -2.59 11.67 -15.78
N ALA A 150 -1.70 11.34 -14.83
CA ALA A 150 -2.08 10.89 -13.50
C ALA A 150 -2.95 11.92 -12.76
N HIS A 151 -2.56 13.19 -12.80
CA HIS A 151 -3.31 14.29 -12.20
C HIS A 151 -4.72 14.41 -12.79
N ARG A 152 -4.86 14.36 -14.12
CA ARG A 152 -6.14 14.38 -14.81
C ARG A 152 -7.06 13.25 -14.35
N ILE A 153 -6.55 12.01 -14.32
CA ILE A 153 -7.32 10.83 -13.88
C ILE A 153 -7.81 11.00 -12.43
N ILE A 154 -6.96 11.50 -11.55
CA ILE A 154 -7.35 11.76 -10.15
C ILE A 154 -8.46 12.80 -10.11
N ARG A 155 -8.33 13.92 -10.84
CA ARG A 155 -9.29 15.02 -10.82
C ARG A 155 -10.62 14.71 -11.52
N GLU A 156 -10.68 13.70 -12.37
CA GLU A 156 -11.95 13.17 -12.89
C GLU A 156 -12.86 12.57 -11.80
N SER A 157 -12.29 12.14 -10.68
CA SER A 157 -13.03 11.41 -9.63
C SER A 157 -12.96 12.06 -8.26
N ILE A 158 -11.96 12.90 -8.01
CA ILE A 158 -11.65 13.49 -6.70
C ILE A 158 -11.44 14.99 -6.90
N ASP A 159 -12.37 15.77 -6.36
CA ASP A 159 -12.32 17.22 -6.45
C ASP A 159 -11.16 17.83 -5.65
N TYR A 160 -10.75 19.02 -6.06
CA TYR A 160 -9.84 19.85 -5.28
C TYR A 160 -10.42 20.12 -3.87
N LEU A 161 -9.57 20.14 -2.86
CA LEU A 161 -9.99 20.38 -1.48
C LEU A 161 -9.84 21.89 -1.18
N ASP A 162 -10.88 22.65 -1.50
CA ASP A 162 -10.99 24.09 -1.20
C ASP A 162 -11.50 24.36 0.22
N GLN A 163 -12.34 23.47 0.75
CA GLN A 163 -12.91 23.49 2.09
C GLN A 163 -12.88 22.11 2.70
N ASP A 164 -12.83 22.03 4.03
CA ASP A 164 -12.87 20.78 4.74
C ASP A 164 -14.15 19.99 4.43
N ARG A 165 -13.99 18.72 4.11
CA ARG A 165 -15.05 17.74 3.91
C ARG A 165 -14.62 16.35 4.37
N PRO A 166 -15.55 15.40 4.59
CA PRO A 166 -15.19 14.02 4.91
C PRO A 166 -14.43 13.37 3.75
N LEU A 167 -13.13 13.09 3.94
CA LEU A 167 -12.23 12.58 2.89
C LEU A 167 -12.24 11.06 2.71
N TYR A 168 -12.93 10.29 3.58
CA TYR A 168 -12.93 8.83 3.47
C TYR A 168 -13.48 8.31 2.13
N LYS A 169 -14.45 9.01 1.54
CA LYS A 169 -14.99 8.67 0.21
C LYS A 169 -13.94 8.86 -0.89
N ASP A 170 -13.17 9.93 -0.78
CA ASP A 170 -12.11 10.26 -1.73
C ASP A 170 -10.94 9.27 -1.59
N HIS A 171 -10.57 8.91 -0.34
CA HIS A 171 -9.58 7.86 -0.09
C HIS A 171 -9.99 6.53 -0.74
N ASN A 172 -11.24 6.09 -0.56
CA ASN A 172 -11.72 4.84 -1.14
C ASN A 172 -11.72 4.87 -2.67
N LYS A 173 -12.19 5.96 -3.28
CA LYS A 173 -12.10 6.15 -4.75
C LYS A 173 -10.66 6.07 -5.25
N MET A 174 -9.72 6.70 -4.54
CA MET A 174 -8.32 6.68 -4.95
C MET A 174 -7.73 5.27 -4.85
N VAL A 175 -8.08 4.50 -3.80
CA VAL A 175 -7.70 3.07 -3.70
C VAL A 175 -8.23 2.28 -4.88
N GLU A 176 -9.48 2.50 -5.30
CA GLU A 176 -10.07 1.84 -6.48
C GLU A 176 -9.32 2.20 -7.78
N ILE A 177 -9.00 3.48 -7.97
CA ILE A 177 -8.20 3.94 -9.11
C ILE A 177 -6.84 3.24 -9.15
N LEU A 178 -6.15 3.12 -8.00
CA LEU A 178 -4.86 2.45 -7.91
C LEU A 178 -5.00 0.95 -8.22
N LYS A 179 -5.96 0.27 -7.60
CA LYS A 179 -6.20 -1.18 -7.81
C LYS A 179 -6.63 -1.52 -9.24
N SER A 180 -7.23 -0.59 -9.97
CA SER A 180 -7.60 -0.77 -11.38
C SER A 180 -6.42 -0.64 -12.35
N GLU A 181 -5.27 -0.16 -11.85
CA GLU A 181 -4.09 0.17 -12.66
C GLU A 181 -4.34 1.24 -13.74
N ARG A 182 -5.46 1.96 -13.66
CA ARG A 182 -5.88 2.90 -14.70
C ARG A 182 -4.82 3.96 -15.00
N ILE A 183 -4.14 4.47 -13.97
CA ILE A 183 -3.11 5.51 -14.14
C ILE A 183 -1.95 4.97 -14.97
N ILE A 184 -1.46 3.76 -14.67
CA ILE A 184 -0.34 3.15 -15.37
C ILE A 184 -0.74 2.86 -16.84
N LYS A 185 -1.88 2.20 -17.03
CA LYS A 185 -2.39 1.85 -18.37
C LYS A 185 -2.57 3.06 -19.29
N GLU A 186 -3.10 4.17 -18.75
CA GLU A 186 -3.27 5.40 -19.53
C GLU A 186 -1.92 6.07 -19.85
N ILE A 187 -0.97 6.07 -18.91
CA ILE A 187 0.37 6.59 -19.16
C ILE A 187 1.08 5.76 -20.25
N GLU A 188 1.04 4.44 -20.15
CA GLU A 188 1.62 3.53 -21.16
C GLU A 188 1.01 3.78 -22.55
N HIS A 189 -0.32 3.87 -22.60
CA HIS A 189 -1.05 4.09 -23.84
C HIS A 189 -0.73 5.45 -24.48
N GLU A 190 -0.83 6.55 -23.72
CA GLU A 190 -0.63 7.90 -24.26
C GLU A 190 0.84 8.19 -24.61
N LEU A 191 1.79 7.65 -23.83
CA LEU A 191 3.21 7.88 -24.05
C LEU A 191 3.88 6.79 -24.91
N LYS A 192 3.18 5.71 -25.22
CA LYS A 192 3.67 4.56 -25.99
C LYS A 192 4.93 3.94 -25.37
N ILE A 193 4.88 3.71 -24.07
CA ILE A 193 5.95 3.09 -23.26
C ILE A 193 5.39 1.89 -22.50
N ASN A 194 6.26 1.01 -22.01
CA ASN A 194 5.93 -0.04 -21.04
C ASN A 194 6.58 0.35 -19.71
N LEU A 195 5.80 0.31 -18.62
CA LEU A 195 6.24 0.63 -17.26
C LEU A 195 6.39 -0.64 -16.41
#